data_a9f870fafc93bd69920da8b28ca076a6
#
_entry.id   a9f870fafc93bd69920da8b28ca076a6
#
_cell.length_a   1.000
_cell.length_b   1.000
_cell.length_c   1.000
_cell.angle_alpha   90.00
_cell.angle_beta   90.00
_cell.angle_gamma   90.00
#
_symmetry.space_group_name_H-M   'P 1'
#
loop_
_entity.id
_entity.type
_entity.pdbx_description
1 polymer ?
#
loop_
_entity_poly.entity_id
_entity_poly.type
_entity_poly.pdbx_seq_one_letter_code
_entity_poly.pdbx_strand_id
1 'polypeptide(L)'
;MCAGYWTGIAAPAADPDGWLTTRDRFLIDDRGVFHHCGRTDDRFKVGGKWVTPAEVERALISHDAVWEAAVIGVDDEDGLIKPLAFVVVNVGHAASPELEAELREFVKQTLAPYKYPRWIEFIDALPRGPSGRLLRYKLRPMRRRRRAETGTA
;
A
#
# COMPACT_ATOMS: atom_id res chain seq x y z
N MET A 1 10.60 -22.34 19.01
CA MET A 1 11.21 -22.59 17.70
C MET A 1 10.07 -22.83 16.72
N CYS A 2 9.93 -22.06 15.63
CA CYS A 2 8.86 -22.28 14.64
C CYS A 2 9.26 -23.46 13.76
N ALA A 3 8.39 -24.51 13.69
CA ALA A 3 8.66 -25.70 12.89
C ALA A 3 8.41 -25.51 11.37
N GLY A 4 8.04 -24.30 10.95
CA GLY A 4 7.72 -23.94 9.57
C GLY A 4 6.26 -23.49 9.39
N TYR A 5 5.91 -23.09 8.18
CA TYR A 5 4.52 -22.79 7.81
C TYR A 5 3.85 -24.05 7.27
N TRP A 6 2.65 -24.34 7.72
CA TRP A 6 1.86 -25.43 7.15
C TRP A 6 1.26 -25.03 5.80
N THR A 7 1.74 -25.63 4.71
CA THR A 7 1.29 -25.34 3.33
C THR A 7 0.27 -26.33 2.80
N GLY A 8 -0.12 -27.33 3.60
CA GLY A 8 -1.09 -28.38 3.24
C GLY A 8 -0.54 -29.52 2.40
N ILE A 9 0.57 -29.38 1.68
CA ILE A 9 1.08 -30.39 0.75
C ILE A 9 2.60 -30.61 0.85
N ALA A 10 3.38 -29.64 1.32
CA ALA A 10 4.80 -29.79 1.58
C ALA A 10 5.23 -28.85 2.70
N ALA A 11 6.19 -29.26 3.52
CA ALA A 11 6.84 -28.36 4.45
C ALA A 11 7.46 -27.21 3.62
N PRO A 12 7.30 -25.93 4.04
CA PRO A 12 8.00 -24.86 3.39
C PRO A 12 9.49 -25.15 3.51
N ALA A 13 10.18 -25.07 2.40
CA ALA A 13 11.62 -25.16 2.42
C ALA A 13 12.14 -24.03 3.30
N ALA A 14 12.64 -24.34 4.49
CA ALA A 14 13.57 -23.48 5.17
C ALA A 14 14.78 -23.34 4.24
N ASP A 15 15.40 -22.17 4.22
CA ASP A 15 16.68 -22.01 3.57
C ASP A 15 17.64 -23.11 4.05
N PRO A 16 18.64 -23.54 3.26
CA PRO A 16 19.58 -24.59 3.63
C PRO A 16 20.18 -24.42 5.04
N ASP A 17 20.25 -23.18 5.52
CA ASP A 17 20.77 -22.80 6.84
C ASP A 17 19.70 -22.82 7.96
N GLY A 18 18.51 -23.33 7.69
CA GLY A 18 17.40 -23.41 8.66
C GLY A 18 16.71 -22.09 8.96
N TRP A 19 16.97 -21.03 8.20
CA TRP A 19 16.30 -19.74 8.33
C TRP A 19 14.96 -19.72 7.61
N LEU A 20 14.00 -18.98 8.17
CA LEU A 20 12.70 -18.75 7.56
C LEU A 20 12.56 -17.28 7.17
N THR A 21 12.45 -17.00 5.87
CA THR A 21 12.26 -15.63 5.36
C THR A 21 10.81 -15.21 5.50
N THR A 22 10.50 -14.26 6.41
CA THR A 22 9.14 -13.72 6.61
C THR A 22 8.70 -12.77 5.50
N ARG A 23 9.68 -12.25 4.74
CA ARG A 23 9.52 -11.19 3.73
C ARG A 23 9.09 -9.83 4.29
N ASP A 24 9.07 -9.69 5.61
CA ASP A 24 8.87 -8.41 6.26
C ASP A 24 10.19 -7.63 6.31
N ARG A 25 10.11 -6.32 6.20
CA ARG A 25 11.25 -5.40 6.26
C ARG A 25 11.17 -4.54 7.51
N PHE A 26 12.32 -4.40 8.15
CA PHE A 26 12.47 -3.56 9.33
C PHE A 26 13.64 -2.59 9.15
N LEU A 27 13.52 -1.43 9.75
CA LEU A 27 14.61 -0.52 10.04
C LEU A 27 14.92 -0.65 11.54
N ILE A 28 16.19 -0.67 11.90
CA ILE A 28 16.62 -0.63 13.30
C ILE A 28 17.17 0.78 13.55
N ASP A 29 16.64 1.48 14.54
CA ASP A 29 17.15 2.80 14.94
C ASP A 29 18.36 2.69 15.88
N ASP A 30 18.96 3.84 16.21
CA ASP A 30 20.16 3.92 17.06
C ASP A 30 19.91 3.39 18.49
N ARG A 31 18.66 3.20 18.90
CA ARG A 31 18.26 2.62 20.18
C ARG A 31 17.97 1.13 20.10
N GLY A 32 18.14 0.52 18.93
CA GLY A 32 17.87 -0.90 18.69
C GLY A 32 16.37 -1.23 18.49
N VAL A 33 15.50 -0.23 18.30
CA VAL A 33 14.07 -0.45 18.09
C VAL A 33 13.81 -0.81 16.62
N PHE A 34 13.02 -1.87 16.42
CA PHE A 34 12.62 -2.33 15.10
C PHE A 34 11.37 -1.59 14.61
N HIS A 35 11.50 -0.84 13.53
CA HIS A 35 10.39 -0.17 12.84
C HIS A 35 9.98 -0.97 11.62
N HIS A 36 8.77 -1.50 11.59
CA HIS A 36 8.25 -2.25 10.44
C HIS A 36 8.11 -1.34 9.22
N CYS A 37 8.75 -1.70 8.11
CA CYS A 37 8.82 -0.93 6.86
C CYS A 37 8.00 -1.58 5.72
N GLY A 38 7.04 -2.43 6.05
CA GLY A 38 6.22 -3.14 5.06
C GLY A 38 6.87 -4.44 4.58
N ARG A 39 6.27 -5.06 3.58
CA ARG A 39 6.71 -6.34 3.01
C ARG A 39 7.51 -6.13 1.73
N THR A 40 8.43 -7.04 1.48
CA THR A 40 9.20 -7.07 0.23
C THR A 40 8.30 -7.31 -0.98
N ASP A 41 7.26 -8.15 -0.81
CA ASP A 41 6.32 -8.56 -1.87
C ASP A 41 5.37 -7.43 -2.30
N ASP A 42 5.09 -6.47 -1.42
CA ASP A 42 4.19 -5.36 -1.70
C ASP A 42 4.85 -4.24 -2.52
N ARG A 43 6.18 -4.27 -2.66
CA ARG A 43 6.92 -3.24 -3.39
C ARG A 43 6.69 -3.33 -4.89
N PHE A 44 6.72 -2.18 -5.55
CA PHE A 44 6.66 -2.09 -7.01
C PHE A 44 7.62 -1.03 -7.53
N LYS A 45 7.90 -1.05 -8.85
CA LYS A 45 8.80 -0.08 -9.48
C LYS A 45 8.00 0.96 -10.24
N VAL A 46 8.39 2.23 -10.10
CA VAL A 46 7.89 3.37 -10.87
C VAL A 46 9.08 3.99 -11.58
N GLY A 47 9.11 3.94 -12.91
CA GLY A 47 10.24 4.45 -13.68
C GLY A 47 11.60 3.83 -13.26
N GLY A 48 11.62 2.53 -12.97
CA GLY A 48 12.81 1.81 -12.52
C GLY A 48 13.16 1.96 -11.03
N LYS A 49 12.52 2.88 -10.29
CA LYS A 49 12.78 3.14 -8.87
C LYS A 49 11.79 2.38 -7.98
N TRP A 50 12.29 1.81 -6.89
CA TRP A 50 11.44 1.09 -5.95
C TRP A 50 10.55 2.03 -5.12
N VAL A 51 9.27 1.70 -5.06
CA VAL A 51 8.28 2.32 -4.16
C VAL A 51 7.84 1.29 -3.14
N THR A 52 7.88 1.69 -1.87
CA THR A 52 7.37 0.89 -0.75
C THR A 52 5.99 1.45 -0.37
N PRO A 53 4.89 0.71 -0.52
CA PRO A 53 3.55 1.18 -0.19
C PRO A 53 3.45 1.80 1.19
N ALA A 54 3.99 1.13 2.21
CA ALA A 54 3.95 1.59 3.60
C ALA A 54 4.56 2.98 3.82
N GLU A 55 5.52 3.41 3.00
CA GLU A 55 6.10 4.76 3.08
C GLU A 55 5.09 5.81 2.60
N VAL A 56 4.43 5.55 1.49
CA VAL A 56 3.41 6.46 0.92
C VAL A 56 2.15 6.49 1.81
N GLU A 57 1.75 5.33 2.33
CA GLU A 57 0.64 5.20 3.28
C GLU A 57 0.88 6.02 4.55
N ARG A 58 2.07 5.95 5.14
CA ARG A 58 2.43 6.76 6.32
C ARG A 58 2.38 8.25 6.02
N ALA A 59 2.87 8.68 4.87
CA ALA A 59 2.77 10.07 4.46
C ALA A 59 1.31 10.51 4.33
N LEU A 60 0.44 9.70 3.71
CA LEU A 60 -0.98 10.01 3.61
C LEU A 60 -1.66 10.06 4.99
N ILE A 61 -1.40 9.09 5.86
CA ILE A 61 -2.00 9.00 7.21
C ILE A 61 -1.54 10.16 8.13
N SER A 62 -0.40 10.80 7.85
CA SER A 62 0.02 11.99 8.61
C SER A 62 -0.77 13.26 8.27
N HIS A 63 -1.66 13.21 7.28
CA HIS A 63 -2.59 14.30 6.95
C HIS A 63 -3.89 14.16 7.75
N ASP A 64 -4.37 15.26 8.34
CA ASP A 64 -5.52 15.28 9.26
C ASP A 64 -6.81 14.71 8.66
N ALA A 65 -7.00 14.87 7.35
CA ALA A 65 -8.17 14.35 6.64
C ALA A 65 -8.15 12.82 6.39
N VAL A 66 -7.05 12.12 6.70
CA VAL A 66 -6.87 10.70 6.36
C VAL A 66 -6.93 9.84 7.61
N TRP A 67 -7.93 8.94 7.67
CA TRP A 67 -8.04 7.92 8.70
C TRP A 67 -7.17 6.69 8.39
N GLU A 68 -7.32 6.14 7.19
CA GLU A 68 -6.55 5.00 6.72
C GLU A 68 -6.16 5.19 5.25
N ALA A 69 -5.04 4.63 4.86
CA ALA A 69 -4.62 4.59 3.47
C ALA A 69 -4.01 3.24 3.10
N ALA A 70 -4.23 2.81 1.86
CA ALA A 70 -3.58 1.64 1.27
C ALA A 70 -3.11 1.96 -0.14
N VAL A 71 -1.86 1.62 -0.46
CA VAL A 71 -1.25 1.95 -1.75
C VAL A 71 -0.89 0.67 -2.50
N ILE A 72 -1.21 0.64 -3.78
CA ILE A 72 -0.83 -0.43 -4.71
C ILE A 72 -0.23 0.14 -5.99
N GLY A 73 0.61 -0.64 -6.66
CA GLY A 73 1.04 -0.33 -8.02
C GLY A 73 0.01 -0.81 -9.03
N VAL A 74 -0.37 0.05 -9.98
CA VAL A 74 -1.31 -0.28 -11.05
C VAL A 74 -0.79 0.26 -12.38
N ASP A 75 -1.12 -0.43 -13.47
CA ASP A 75 -0.74 0.00 -14.81
C ASP A 75 -1.59 1.21 -15.24
N ASP A 76 -0.96 2.20 -15.85
CA ASP A 76 -1.61 3.27 -16.57
C ASP A 76 -1.99 2.83 -18.00
N GLU A 77 -2.41 3.77 -18.86
CA GLU A 77 -2.81 3.50 -20.25
C GLU A 77 -1.63 3.07 -21.12
N ASP A 78 -0.44 3.48 -20.77
CA ASP A 78 0.82 3.14 -21.45
C ASP A 78 1.46 1.85 -20.90
N GLY A 79 0.80 1.15 -19.97
CA GLY A 79 1.33 -0.05 -19.30
C GLY A 79 2.42 0.25 -18.27
N LEU A 80 2.58 1.52 -17.86
CA LEU A 80 3.55 1.92 -16.86
C LEU A 80 2.94 1.83 -15.45
N ILE A 81 3.68 1.20 -14.53
CA ILE A 81 3.22 1.10 -13.14
C ILE A 81 3.29 2.47 -12.46
N LYS A 82 2.16 2.88 -11.87
CA LYS A 82 2.00 4.09 -11.06
C LYS A 82 1.37 3.76 -9.71
N PRO A 83 1.65 4.56 -8.66
CA PRO A 83 0.99 4.38 -7.37
C PRO A 83 -0.48 4.81 -7.46
N LEU A 84 -1.37 3.98 -6.92
CA LEU A 84 -2.77 4.27 -6.64
C LEU A 84 -2.97 4.17 -5.12
N ALA A 85 -3.55 5.19 -4.52
CA ALA A 85 -3.94 5.18 -3.12
C ALA A 85 -5.45 4.98 -2.97
N PHE A 86 -5.84 4.09 -2.06
CA PHE A 86 -7.19 4.02 -1.51
C PHE A 86 -7.17 4.72 -0.15
N VAL A 87 -8.07 5.67 0.05
CA VAL A 87 -8.09 6.52 1.24
C VAL A 87 -9.45 6.43 1.91
N VAL A 88 -9.44 6.17 3.20
CA VAL A 88 -10.60 6.36 4.09
C VAL A 88 -10.44 7.73 4.74
N VAL A 89 -11.42 8.61 4.54
CA VAL A 89 -11.38 9.96 5.12
C VAL A 89 -11.69 9.93 6.62
N ASN A 90 -11.10 10.85 7.34
CA ASN A 90 -11.35 11.02 8.78
C ASN A 90 -12.72 11.68 9.03
N VAL A 91 -13.25 11.51 10.23
CA VAL A 91 -14.50 12.14 10.66
C VAL A 91 -14.37 13.67 10.54
N GLY A 92 -15.39 14.31 9.97
CA GLY A 92 -15.39 15.75 9.72
C GLY A 92 -14.83 16.19 8.35
N HIS A 93 -14.30 15.26 7.57
CA HIS A 93 -13.85 15.51 6.20
C HIS A 93 -14.71 14.78 5.18
N ALA A 94 -14.82 15.33 3.99
CA ALA A 94 -15.58 14.74 2.87
C ALA A 94 -14.66 14.40 1.71
N ALA A 95 -14.92 13.26 1.07
CA ALA A 95 -14.26 12.89 -0.17
C ALA A 95 -14.62 13.92 -1.27
N SER A 96 -13.63 14.58 -1.83
CA SER A 96 -13.83 15.56 -2.89
C SER A 96 -12.61 15.62 -3.82
N PRO A 97 -12.78 16.17 -5.05
CA PRO A 97 -11.66 16.40 -5.96
C PRO A 97 -10.59 17.36 -5.38
N GLU A 98 -11.01 18.32 -4.56
CA GLU A 98 -10.13 19.26 -3.90
C GLU A 98 -9.23 18.55 -2.88
N LEU A 99 -9.82 17.68 -2.05
CA LEU A 99 -9.07 16.87 -1.10
C LEU A 99 -8.12 15.89 -1.83
N GLU A 100 -8.55 15.33 -2.97
CA GLU A 100 -7.65 14.49 -3.78
C GLU A 100 -6.42 15.28 -4.23
N ALA A 101 -6.61 16.51 -4.73
CA ALA A 101 -5.52 17.38 -5.18
C ALA A 101 -4.60 17.78 -4.02
N GLU A 102 -5.17 18.13 -2.87
CA GLU A 102 -4.45 18.47 -1.64
C GLU A 102 -3.57 17.32 -1.15
N LEU A 103 -4.13 16.12 -1.00
CA LEU A 103 -3.39 14.93 -0.58
C LEU A 103 -2.26 14.56 -1.54
N ARG A 104 -2.50 14.72 -2.84
CA ARG A 104 -1.48 14.46 -3.86
C ARG A 104 -0.31 15.44 -3.75
N GLU A 105 -0.60 16.71 -3.53
CA GLU A 105 0.43 17.74 -3.35
C GLU A 105 1.17 17.55 -2.03
N PHE A 106 0.46 17.24 -0.94
CA PHE A 106 1.05 16.93 0.35
C PHE A 106 2.09 15.80 0.27
N VAL A 107 1.76 14.70 -0.42
CA VAL A 107 2.71 13.59 -0.61
C VAL A 107 3.91 14.00 -1.47
N LYS A 108 3.73 14.85 -2.49
CA LYS A 108 4.85 15.37 -3.30
C LYS A 108 5.83 16.22 -2.49
N GLN A 109 5.34 16.97 -1.53
CA GLN A 109 6.17 17.80 -0.65
C GLN A 109 6.90 16.95 0.40
N THR A 110 6.32 15.82 0.79
CA THR A 110 6.84 14.94 1.84
C THR A 110 7.79 13.88 1.31
N LEU A 111 7.53 13.35 0.12
CA LEU A 111 8.27 12.24 -0.48
C LEU A 111 8.86 12.61 -1.86
N ALA A 112 9.79 11.77 -2.34
CA ALA A 112 10.35 11.94 -3.68
C ALA A 112 9.24 11.93 -4.76
N PRO A 113 9.33 12.75 -5.82
CA PRO A 113 8.27 12.98 -6.81
C PRO A 113 7.70 11.73 -7.48
N TYR A 114 8.51 10.68 -7.68
CA TYR A 114 8.05 9.43 -8.30
C TYR A 114 7.18 8.56 -7.39
N LYS A 115 7.07 8.89 -6.08
CA LYS A 115 6.31 8.14 -5.07
C LYS A 115 4.88 8.62 -4.89
N TYR A 116 4.54 9.84 -5.33
CA TYR A 116 3.19 10.37 -5.13
C TYR A 116 2.13 9.52 -5.87
N PRO A 117 0.94 9.33 -5.28
CA PRO A 117 -0.14 8.60 -5.93
C PRO A 117 -0.63 9.34 -7.17
N ARG A 118 -0.62 8.65 -8.32
CA ARG A 118 -1.18 9.20 -9.56
C ARG A 118 -2.69 9.37 -9.46
N TRP A 119 -3.34 8.47 -8.71
CA TRP A 119 -4.77 8.47 -8.44
C TRP A 119 -5.00 8.24 -6.95
N ILE A 120 -6.05 8.86 -6.43
CA ILE A 120 -6.57 8.63 -5.09
C ILE A 120 -8.04 8.23 -5.25
N GLU A 121 -8.42 7.10 -4.67
CA GLU A 121 -9.79 6.62 -4.63
C GLU A 121 -10.27 6.62 -3.18
N PHE A 122 -11.31 7.38 -2.91
CA PHE A 122 -11.94 7.39 -1.58
C PHE A 122 -12.87 6.20 -1.43
N ILE A 123 -12.75 5.50 -0.29
CA ILE A 123 -13.57 4.32 0.05
C ILE A 123 -14.00 4.39 1.51
N ASP A 124 -15.10 3.71 1.84
CA ASP A 124 -15.64 3.71 3.20
C ASP A 124 -14.79 2.88 4.17
N ALA A 125 -14.20 1.78 3.69
CA ALA A 125 -13.33 0.92 4.50
C ALA A 125 -12.35 0.14 3.63
N LEU A 126 -11.15 -0.09 4.17
CA LEU A 126 -10.15 -0.97 3.55
C LEU A 126 -10.52 -2.45 3.75
N PRO A 127 -10.33 -3.31 2.71
CA PRO A 127 -10.63 -4.73 2.82
C PRO A 127 -9.67 -5.42 3.80
N ARG A 128 -10.22 -5.99 4.86
CA ARG A 128 -9.46 -6.69 5.90
C ARG A 128 -9.86 -8.15 6.00
N GLY A 129 -8.92 -8.99 6.42
CA GLY A 129 -9.17 -10.38 6.76
C GLY A 129 -9.68 -10.53 8.21
N PRO A 130 -10.01 -11.78 8.62
CA PRO A 130 -10.47 -12.06 9.98
C PRO A 130 -9.48 -11.64 11.08
N SER A 131 -8.19 -11.61 10.77
CA SER A 131 -7.12 -11.16 11.67
C SER A 131 -6.90 -9.65 11.67
N GLY A 132 -7.75 -8.85 11.00
CA GLY A 132 -7.57 -7.41 10.83
C GLY A 132 -6.53 -7.01 9.78
N ARG A 133 -5.83 -7.98 9.17
CA ARG A 133 -4.79 -7.71 8.16
C ARG A 133 -5.40 -7.16 6.87
N LEU A 134 -4.79 -6.11 6.31
CA LEU A 134 -5.15 -5.54 5.01
C LEU A 134 -4.97 -6.58 3.88
N LEU A 135 -6.01 -6.77 3.07
CA LEU A 135 -6.03 -7.67 1.93
C LEU A 135 -5.79 -6.88 0.63
N ARG A 136 -4.52 -6.50 0.37
CA ARG A 136 -4.14 -5.67 -0.79
C ARG A 136 -4.57 -6.28 -2.14
N TYR A 137 -4.62 -7.60 -2.26
CA TYR A 137 -5.05 -8.25 -3.50
C TYR A 137 -6.49 -7.95 -3.89
N LYS A 138 -7.35 -7.58 -2.91
CA LYS A 138 -8.74 -7.18 -3.14
C LYS A 138 -8.88 -5.75 -3.68
N LEU A 139 -7.87 -4.90 -3.51
CA LEU A 139 -7.91 -3.52 -3.98
C LEU A 139 -7.82 -3.40 -5.51
N ARG A 140 -7.06 -4.29 -6.18
CA ARG A 140 -6.92 -4.26 -7.65
C ARG A 140 -8.24 -4.45 -8.41
N PRO A 141 -9.11 -5.43 -8.06
CA PRO A 141 -10.43 -5.56 -8.69
C PRO A 141 -11.38 -4.39 -8.39
N MET A 142 -11.27 -3.74 -7.24
CA MET A 142 -12.11 -2.59 -6.87
C MET A 142 -11.92 -1.42 -7.85
N ARG A 143 -10.69 -1.10 -8.24
CA ARG A 143 -10.41 -0.09 -9.27
C ARG A 143 -11.07 -0.43 -10.61
N ARG A 144 -11.00 -1.70 -11.04
CA ARG A 144 -11.59 -2.11 -12.33
C ARG A 144 -13.11 -1.89 -12.36
N ARG A 145 -13.81 -2.16 -11.26
CA ARG A 145 -15.26 -1.92 -11.14
C ARG A 145 -15.59 -0.43 -11.21
N ARG A 146 -14.91 0.41 -10.45
CA ARG A 146 -15.14 1.87 -10.45
C ARG A 146 -14.86 2.52 -11.81
N ARG A 147 -13.81 2.11 -12.52
CA ARG A 147 -13.56 2.60 -13.88
C ARG A 147 -14.65 2.17 -14.88
N ALA A 148 -15.23 1.00 -14.72
CA ALA A 148 -16.35 0.55 -15.54
C ALA A 148 -17.64 1.36 -15.27
N GLU A 149 -17.86 1.78 -14.03
CA GLU A 149 -19.01 2.59 -13.61
C GLU A 149 -18.88 4.07 -14.05
N THR A 150 -17.66 4.63 -14.04
CA THR A 150 -17.39 6.02 -14.48
C THR A 150 -17.14 6.17 -15.96
N GLY A 151 -16.85 5.12 -16.69
CA GLY A 151 -16.58 5.13 -18.14
C GLY A 151 -17.82 4.97 -19.03
N THR A 152 -19.03 4.98 -18.47
CA THR A 152 -20.31 4.86 -19.21
C THR A 152 -21.07 6.21 -19.29
N ALA A 153 -20.35 7.33 -19.20
CA ALA A 153 -20.95 8.67 -19.44
C ALA A 153 -20.25 9.34 -20.60
#